data_de7b586ac6d7bfbff88e274c4208fc72
#
_entry.id   de7b586ac6d7bfbff88e274c4208fc72
#
_cell.length_a   1.000
_cell.length_b   1.000
_cell.length_c   1.000
_cell.angle_alpha   90.00
_cell.angle_beta   90.00
_cell.angle_gamma   90.00
#
_symmetry.space_group_name_H-M   'P 1'
#
loop_
_entity.id
_entity.type
_entity.pdbx_description
1 polymer ?
#
loop_
_entity_poly.entity_id
_entity_poly.type
_entity_poly.pdbx_seq_one_letter_code
_entity_poly.pdbx_strand_id
1 'polypeptide(L)'
;MASMTQTLRRPGSRAGKHDAVICLGAVIRGATSHYDLVCGESAKGIAQASLKTGIPIMFGVITTENIEQAIERAGTKAGNKGFDVATSAIEMVNLIKEL
;
A
#
# COMPACT_ATOMS: atom_id res chain seq x y z
N MET A 1 -6.92 4.69 13.02
CA MET A 1 -6.25 4.29 11.77
C MET A 1 -4.95 5.07 11.60
N ALA A 2 -3.90 4.39 11.18
CA ALA A 2 -2.64 5.03 10.84
C ALA A 2 -2.25 4.64 9.43
N SER A 3 -1.72 5.59 8.66
CA SER A 3 -1.24 5.30 7.31
C SER A 3 0.09 5.99 7.07
N MET A 4 0.92 5.35 6.24
CA MET A 4 2.23 5.84 5.90
C MET A 4 2.51 5.52 4.43
N THR A 5 3.12 6.46 3.71
CA THR A 5 3.48 6.27 2.31
C THR A 5 4.99 6.17 2.18
N GLN A 6 5.44 5.10 1.54
CA GLN A 6 6.85 4.90 1.23
C GLN A 6 7.05 5.01 -0.27
N THR A 7 8.12 5.68 -0.69
CA THR A 7 8.42 5.85 -2.11
C THR A 7 9.77 5.25 -2.47
N LEU A 8 9.83 4.62 -3.65
CA LEU A 8 11.06 4.09 -4.20
C LEU A 8 11.54 5.04 -5.28
N ARG A 9 12.69 5.67 -5.06
CA ARG A 9 13.26 6.60 -6.04
C ARG A 9 14.20 5.87 -6.98
N ARG A 10 14.20 6.30 -8.23
CA ARG A 10 15.19 5.83 -9.18
C ARG A 10 16.56 6.36 -8.81
N PRO A 11 17.62 5.52 -8.83
CA PRO A 11 18.97 6.01 -8.67
C PRO A 11 19.26 7.11 -9.69
N GLY A 12 19.78 8.23 -9.22
CA GLY A 12 20.08 9.38 -10.08
C GLY A 12 18.88 10.20 -10.53
N SER A 13 17.67 9.89 -10.09
CA SER A 13 16.49 10.65 -10.46
C SER A 13 16.45 12.01 -9.76
N ARG A 14 15.81 12.98 -10.39
CA ARG A 14 15.59 14.28 -9.77
C ARG A 14 14.56 14.17 -8.65
N ALA A 15 14.60 15.12 -7.71
CA ALA A 15 13.61 15.21 -6.66
C ALA A 15 12.19 15.19 -7.23
N GLY A 16 11.32 14.41 -6.64
CA GLY A 16 9.93 14.30 -7.06
C GLY A 16 9.63 13.19 -8.05
N LYS A 17 10.66 12.55 -8.62
CA LYS A 17 10.48 11.42 -9.54
C LYS A 17 10.68 10.11 -8.81
N HIS A 18 9.70 9.24 -8.92
CA HIS A 18 9.68 7.93 -8.24
C HIS A 18 9.30 6.85 -9.24
N ASP A 19 9.82 5.65 -9.02
CA ASP A 19 9.46 4.48 -9.84
C ASP A 19 8.20 3.80 -9.34
N ALA A 20 7.94 3.88 -8.05
CA ALA A 20 6.76 3.28 -7.44
C ALA A 20 6.45 3.95 -6.10
N VAL A 21 5.22 3.79 -5.65
CA VAL A 21 4.78 4.26 -4.33
C VAL A 21 4.17 3.08 -3.58
N ILE A 22 4.52 2.95 -2.32
CA ILE A 22 3.94 1.93 -1.45
C ILE A 22 3.16 2.63 -0.36
N CYS A 23 1.85 2.35 -0.28
CA CYS A 23 0.98 2.89 0.75
C CYS A 23 0.77 1.85 1.83
N LEU A 24 1.17 2.15 3.05
CA LEU A 24 1.05 1.25 4.19
C LEU A 24 0.06 1.82 5.20
N GLY A 25 -0.74 0.95 5.79
CA GLY A 25 -1.67 1.38 6.82
C GLY A 25 -2.47 0.22 7.37
N ALA A 26 -3.33 0.51 8.33
CA ALA A 26 -4.23 -0.48 8.89
C ALA A 26 -5.59 0.16 9.18
N VAL A 27 -6.63 -0.53 8.78
CA VAL A 27 -8.01 -0.15 9.10
C VAL A 27 -8.62 -1.31 9.85
N ILE A 28 -8.94 -1.07 11.11
CA ILE A 28 -9.47 -2.10 12.00
C ILE A 28 -10.91 -1.74 12.31
N ARG A 29 -11.83 -2.71 12.16
CA ARG A 29 -13.24 -2.48 12.39
C ARG A 29 -13.47 -2.08 13.85
N GLY A 30 -14.20 -0.99 14.03
CA GLY A 30 -14.63 -0.54 15.34
C GLY A 30 -16.14 -0.70 15.53
N ALA A 31 -16.67 0.04 16.49
CA ALA A 31 -18.09 -0.03 16.83
C ALA A 31 -19.00 0.76 15.86
N THR A 32 -18.41 1.50 14.91
CA THR A 32 -19.15 2.33 13.97
C THR A 32 -19.05 1.79 12.54
N SER A 33 -19.86 2.34 11.63
CA SER A 33 -19.85 1.94 10.22
C SER A 33 -18.73 2.59 9.41
N HIS A 34 -17.84 3.35 10.02
CA HIS A 34 -16.74 4.03 9.32
C HIS A 34 -15.78 3.09 8.64
N TYR A 35 -15.66 1.86 9.14
CA TYR A 35 -14.72 0.88 8.59
C TYR A 35 -14.90 0.68 7.08
N ASP A 36 -16.12 0.38 6.65
CA ASP A 36 -16.39 0.09 5.24
C ASP A 36 -16.14 1.32 4.37
N LEU A 37 -16.52 2.50 4.86
CA LEU A 37 -16.31 3.75 4.14
C LEU A 37 -14.82 4.05 3.97
N VAL A 38 -14.04 3.91 5.06
CA VAL A 38 -12.59 4.18 5.01
C VAL A 38 -11.88 3.19 4.09
N CYS A 39 -12.25 1.91 4.14
CA CYS A 39 -11.67 0.89 3.26
C CYS A 39 -11.94 1.23 1.79
N GLY A 40 -13.20 1.55 1.47
CA GLY A 40 -13.58 1.87 0.10
C GLY A 40 -12.91 3.13 -0.42
N GLU A 41 -12.88 4.19 0.38
CA GLU A 41 -12.26 5.45 -0.03
C GLU A 41 -10.74 5.32 -0.15
N SER A 42 -10.09 4.56 0.73
CA SER A 42 -8.65 4.34 0.64
C SER A 42 -8.28 3.60 -0.64
N ALA A 43 -8.98 2.53 -0.96
CA ALA A 43 -8.73 1.76 -2.18
C ALA A 43 -8.97 2.60 -3.43
N LYS A 44 -10.06 3.36 -3.45
CA LYS A 44 -10.42 4.22 -4.56
C LYS A 44 -9.38 5.32 -4.79
N GLY A 45 -8.95 5.98 -3.72
CA GLY A 45 -7.95 7.04 -3.80
C GLY A 45 -6.62 6.54 -4.34
N ILE A 46 -6.17 5.37 -3.88
CA ILE A 46 -4.93 4.77 -4.36
C ILE A 46 -5.03 4.39 -5.83
N ALA A 47 -6.15 3.80 -6.25
CA ALA A 47 -6.36 3.43 -7.64
C ALA A 47 -6.38 4.66 -8.55
N GLN A 48 -7.06 5.73 -8.14
CA GLN A 48 -7.11 6.96 -8.91
C GLN A 48 -5.73 7.62 -9.03
N ALA A 49 -4.96 7.63 -7.93
CA ALA A 49 -3.62 8.19 -7.95
C ALA A 49 -2.71 7.42 -8.91
N SER A 50 -2.82 6.10 -8.94
CA SER A 50 -2.04 5.28 -9.86
C SER A 50 -2.38 5.59 -11.33
N LEU A 51 -3.65 5.70 -11.64
CA LEU A 51 -4.09 6.03 -12.98
C LEU A 51 -3.65 7.44 -13.41
N LYS A 52 -3.75 8.39 -12.49
CA LYS A 52 -3.43 9.78 -12.77
C LYS A 52 -1.94 10.02 -12.97
N THR A 53 -1.10 9.36 -12.17
CA THR A 53 0.35 9.57 -12.21
C THR A 53 1.08 8.63 -13.16
N GLY A 54 0.46 7.51 -13.54
CA GLY A 54 1.12 6.49 -14.35
C GLY A 54 2.19 5.70 -13.61
N ILE A 55 2.28 5.86 -12.29
CA ILE A 55 3.25 5.17 -11.46
C ILE A 55 2.56 4.02 -10.73
N PRO A 56 3.19 2.83 -10.63
CA PRO A 56 2.62 1.76 -9.83
C PRO A 56 2.52 2.16 -8.38
N ILE A 57 1.34 2.00 -7.80
CA ILE A 57 1.10 2.27 -6.39
C ILE A 57 0.62 0.98 -5.74
N MET A 58 1.40 0.48 -4.80
CA MET A 58 1.07 -0.77 -4.12
C MET A 58 0.19 -0.49 -2.91
N PHE A 59 -0.89 -1.24 -2.79
CA PHE A 59 -1.86 -1.08 -1.72
C PHE A 59 -1.49 -2.02 -0.57
N GLY A 60 -0.75 -1.50 0.41
CA GLY A 60 -0.34 -2.25 1.58
C GLY A 60 -1.17 -1.94 2.82
N VAL A 61 -2.45 -1.65 2.65
CA VAL A 61 -3.34 -1.35 3.76
C VAL A 61 -4.02 -2.62 4.23
N ILE A 62 -3.82 -2.95 5.50
CA ILE A 62 -4.45 -4.10 6.15
C ILE A 62 -5.85 -3.70 6.60
N THR A 63 -6.85 -4.48 6.23
CA THR A 63 -8.23 -4.25 6.65
C THR A 63 -8.70 -5.47 7.45
N THR A 64 -8.98 -5.30 8.73
CA THR A 64 -9.28 -6.42 9.62
C THR A 64 -10.45 -6.14 10.55
N GLU A 65 -10.99 -7.23 11.12
CA GLU A 65 -12.11 -7.14 12.05
C GLU A 65 -11.63 -6.80 13.48
N ASN A 66 -10.38 -7.15 13.81
CA ASN A 66 -9.84 -6.92 15.15
C ASN A 66 -8.34 -6.69 15.10
N ILE A 67 -7.78 -6.29 16.24
CA ILE A 67 -6.35 -5.97 16.36
C ILE A 67 -5.49 -7.21 16.19
N GLU A 68 -5.91 -8.36 16.68
CA GLU A 68 -5.15 -9.58 16.58
C GLU A 68 -4.93 -9.98 15.12
N GLN A 69 -5.94 -9.85 14.29
CA GLN A 69 -5.80 -10.10 12.86
C GLN A 69 -4.83 -9.12 12.20
N ALA A 70 -4.88 -7.86 12.62
CA ALA A 70 -3.97 -6.85 12.07
C ALA A 70 -2.52 -7.19 12.41
N ILE A 71 -2.25 -7.57 13.65
CA ILE A 71 -0.91 -7.96 14.09
C ILE A 71 -0.41 -9.17 13.29
N GLU A 72 -1.26 -10.18 13.11
CA GLU A 72 -0.90 -11.39 12.37
C GLU A 72 -0.53 -11.07 10.92
N ARG A 73 -1.31 -10.24 10.25
CA ARG A 73 -1.09 -9.88 8.86
C ARG A 73 0.07 -8.91 8.68
N ALA A 74 0.44 -8.21 9.74
CA ALA A 74 1.60 -7.31 9.72
C ALA A 74 2.94 -8.03 9.85
N GLY A 75 2.94 -9.33 10.17
CA GLY A 75 4.17 -10.11 10.12
C GLY A 75 4.41 -11.07 11.27
N THR A 76 3.48 -11.19 12.23
CA THR A 76 3.74 -12.03 13.40
C THR A 76 3.39 -13.50 13.18
N LYS A 77 2.50 -13.83 12.25
CA LYS A 77 2.04 -15.22 12.11
C LYS A 77 1.72 -15.62 10.67
N ALA A 78 0.67 -15.08 10.09
CA ALA A 78 0.09 -15.59 8.85
C ALA A 78 0.50 -14.83 7.59
N GLY A 79 1.39 -13.87 7.71
CA GLY A 79 1.81 -13.10 6.54
C GLY A 79 2.56 -11.85 6.94
N ASN A 80 3.02 -11.13 5.93
CA ASN A 80 3.68 -9.85 6.13
C ASN A 80 3.30 -8.95 4.96
N LYS A 81 2.29 -8.13 5.17
CA LYS A 81 1.76 -7.28 4.11
C LYS A 81 2.80 -6.31 3.57
N GLY A 82 3.64 -5.76 4.44
CA GLY A 82 4.70 -4.85 4.03
C GLY A 82 5.71 -5.53 3.12
N PHE A 83 6.12 -6.74 3.47
CA PHE A 83 7.03 -7.52 2.64
C PHE A 83 6.41 -7.83 1.28
N ASP A 84 5.14 -8.24 1.28
CA ASP A 84 4.44 -8.61 0.04
C ASP A 84 4.37 -7.43 -0.93
N VAL A 85 3.97 -6.25 -0.45
CA VAL A 85 3.85 -5.09 -1.33
C VAL A 85 5.20 -4.54 -1.76
N ALA A 86 6.23 -4.66 -0.93
CA ALA A 86 7.58 -4.26 -1.31
C ALA A 86 8.09 -5.14 -2.45
N THR A 87 7.90 -6.46 -2.34
CA THR A 87 8.27 -7.41 -3.38
C THR A 87 7.51 -7.10 -4.68
N SER A 88 6.21 -6.87 -4.57
CA SER A 88 5.39 -6.53 -5.74
C SER A 88 5.84 -5.24 -6.40
N ALA A 89 6.23 -4.24 -5.62
CA ALA A 89 6.73 -2.98 -6.17
C ALA A 89 8.01 -3.18 -6.97
N ILE A 90 8.93 -3.97 -6.46
CA ILE A 90 10.19 -4.28 -7.14
C ILE A 90 9.91 -5.01 -8.46
N GLU A 91 9.04 -6.01 -8.43
CA GLU A 91 8.66 -6.75 -9.64
C GLU A 91 8.03 -5.85 -10.68
N MET A 92 7.13 -4.96 -10.27
CA MET A 92 6.44 -4.07 -11.19
C MET A 92 7.40 -3.05 -11.81
N VAL A 93 8.31 -2.49 -11.02
CA VAL A 93 9.30 -1.55 -11.53
C VAL A 93 10.20 -2.22 -12.56
N ASN A 94 10.66 -3.45 -12.28
CA ASN A 94 11.50 -4.18 -13.21
C ASN A 94 10.76 -4.54 -14.50
N LEU A 95 9.49 -4.93 -14.38
CA LEU A 95 8.66 -5.23 -15.54
C LEU A 95 8.51 -4.00 -16.45
N ILE A 96 8.23 -2.86 -15.85
CA ILE A 96 8.08 -1.61 -16.62
C ILE A 96 9.36 -1.25 -17.36
N LYS A 97 10.52 -1.48 -16.75
CA LYS A 97 11.81 -1.19 -17.41
C LYS A 97 12.07 -2.07 -18.60
N GLU A 98 11.44 -3.25 -18.67
CA GLU A 98 11.60 -4.16 -19.81
C GLU A 98 10.65 -3.85 -20.96
N LEU A 99 9.67 -3.00 -20.74
CA LEU A 99 8.75 -2.57 -21.79
C LEU A 99 9.35 -1.40 -22.56
#